data_9b2e74d65c81335274f63069506e1a12
#
_entry.id   9b2e74d65c81335274f63069506e1a12
#
_cell.length_a   1.000
_cell.length_b   1.000
_cell.length_c   1.000
_cell.angle_alpha   90.00
_cell.angle_beta   90.00
_cell.angle_gamma   90.00
#
_symmetry.space_group_name_H-M   'P 1'
#
loop_
_entity.id
_entity.type
_entity.pdbx_description
1 polymer ?
#
loop_
_entity_poly.entity_id
_entity_poly.type
_entity_poly.pdbx_seq_one_letter_code
_entity_poly.pdbx_strand_id
1 'polypeptide(L)'
;GVSLGFNAHVGWSHTVSNSKRTVIYQLTLDPSDPTRYRWGNGWRSLTSVDVDVDVGSERKLSTTSHTVWSSHHGPLIALPGITEDPFTVFAIRDANADNLHVMGQWQAMGQAQSMDDFIDAHRRFNAMPWVNTIAVGREGRAAYIDNSTVGALSPEAIADWQARVSADPRQQFLYLGQGLVILDGSQPGHDWRDTSS
;
A
#
# COMPACT_ATOMS: atom_id res chain seq x y z
N GLY A 1 -14.56 8.16 9.40
CA GLY A 1 -15.30 6.90 9.58
C GLY A 1 -15.38 6.50 11.03
N VAL A 2 -16.14 5.47 11.33
CA VAL A 2 -16.40 5.01 12.70
C VAL A 2 -15.51 3.79 13.01
N SER A 3 -14.38 4.02 13.70
CA SER A 3 -13.44 2.95 14.09
C SER A 3 -14.00 2.03 15.18
N LEU A 4 -14.91 2.54 16.00
CA LEU A 4 -15.64 1.81 17.01
C LEU A 4 -17.11 2.25 16.92
N GLY A 5 -18.03 1.33 16.69
CA GLY A 5 -19.41 1.69 16.47
C GLY A 5 -20.40 0.56 16.76
N PHE A 6 -21.66 0.93 16.77
CA PHE A 6 -22.76 -0.01 16.84
C PHE A 6 -24.05 0.60 16.24
N ASN A 7 -24.95 -0.28 15.87
CA ASN A 7 -26.35 0.05 15.55
C ASN A 7 -27.28 -0.89 16.35
N ALA A 8 -28.56 -0.99 15.96
CA ALA A 8 -29.50 -1.86 16.66
C ALA A 8 -29.20 -3.37 16.51
N HIS A 9 -28.33 -3.77 15.57
CA HIS A 9 -28.13 -5.16 15.17
C HIS A 9 -26.71 -5.65 15.37
N VAL A 10 -25.69 -4.78 15.13
CA VAL A 10 -24.27 -5.16 15.14
C VAL A 10 -23.44 -4.10 15.87
N GLY A 11 -22.50 -4.54 16.71
CA GLY A 11 -21.44 -3.71 17.26
C GLY A 11 -20.08 -4.14 16.70
N TRP A 12 -19.14 -3.21 16.47
CA TRP A 12 -17.82 -3.51 15.92
C TRP A 12 -16.73 -2.61 16.46
N SER A 13 -15.50 -3.12 16.35
CA SER A 13 -14.26 -2.40 16.61
C SER A 13 -13.20 -2.78 15.58
N HIS A 14 -12.28 -1.85 15.29
CA HIS A 14 -11.14 -2.09 14.42
C HIS A 14 -9.82 -2.08 15.21
N THR A 15 -8.89 -2.93 14.77
CA THR A 15 -7.48 -2.90 15.14
C THR A 15 -6.63 -2.85 13.87
N VAL A 16 -5.33 -2.64 14.00
CA VAL A 16 -4.42 -2.56 12.85
C VAL A 16 -4.09 -3.97 12.35
N SER A 17 -4.26 -4.21 11.05
CA SER A 17 -3.77 -5.42 10.39
C SER A 17 -2.27 -5.32 10.12
N ASN A 18 -1.55 -6.44 10.30
CA ASN A 18 -0.12 -6.57 9.99
C ASN A 18 0.15 -7.09 8.57
N SER A 19 -0.88 -7.22 7.74
CA SER A 19 -0.73 -7.65 6.34
C SER A 19 0.18 -6.70 5.55
N LYS A 20 1.00 -7.28 4.66
CA LYS A 20 1.97 -6.52 3.85
C LYS A 20 1.32 -6.04 2.53
N ARG A 21 0.30 -5.18 2.64
CA ARG A 21 -0.40 -4.60 1.49
C ARG A 21 0.46 -3.63 0.69
N THR A 22 1.39 -2.97 1.36
CA THR A 22 2.30 -2.00 0.77
C THR A 22 3.68 -2.60 0.65
N VAL A 23 4.29 -2.51 -0.52
CA VAL A 23 5.67 -2.87 -0.78
C VAL A 23 6.44 -1.71 -1.39
N ILE A 24 7.74 -1.72 -1.21
CA ILE A 24 8.66 -0.73 -1.76
C ILE A 24 9.51 -1.43 -2.81
N TYR A 25 9.68 -0.79 -3.96
CA TYR A 25 10.59 -1.23 -5.01
C TYR A 25 11.82 -0.34 -5.04
N GLN A 26 12.98 -0.95 -4.85
CA GLN A 26 14.26 -0.28 -5.07
C GLN A 26 14.54 -0.26 -6.58
N LEU A 27 14.72 0.92 -7.14
CA LEU A 27 15.01 1.13 -8.56
C LEU A 27 16.42 1.67 -8.74
N THR A 28 17.08 1.27 -9.81
CA THR A 28 18.37 1.82 -10.24
C THR A 28 18.14 2.70 -11.46
N LEU A 29 18.41 4.00 -11.33
CA LEU A 29 18.32 4.95 -12.44
C LEU A 29 19.46 4.77 -13.44
N ASP A 30 19.22 5.13 -14.69
CA ASP A 30 20.24 5.21 -15.73
C ASP A 30 21.14 6.41 -15.45
N PRO A 31 22.47 6.22 -15.24
CA PRO A 31 23.39 7.32 -14.98
C PRO A 31 23.50 8.33 -16.15
N SER A 32 23.15 7.91 -17.37
CA SER A 32 23.14 8.78 -18.56
C SER A 32 21.80 9.50 -18.79
N ASP A 33 20.72 8.99 -18.19
CA ASP A 33 19.37 9.56 -18.28
C ASP A 33 18.55 9.23 -17.02
N PRO A 34 18.60 10.03 -15.98
CA PRO A 34 17.90 9.77 -14.70
C PRO A 34 16.38 9.71 -14.80
N THR A 35 15.79 9.96 -15.97
CA THR A 35 14.34 9.75 -16.22
C THR A 35 14.01 8.31 -16.59
N ARG A 36 15.01 7.41 -16.60
CA ARG A 36 14.84 5.98 -16.86
C ARG A 36 15.40 5.14 -15.71
N TYR A 37 14.84 3.97 -15.53
CA TYR A 37 15.28 3.00 -14.52
C TYR A 37 15.44 1.61 -15.14
N ARG A 38 16.32 0.79 -14.53
CA ARG A 38 16.61 -0.59 -14.95
C ARG A 38 15.36 -1.47 -14.78
N TRP A 39 15.03 -2.27 -15.80
CA TRP A 39 14.01 -3.31 -15.74
C TRP A 39 14.34 -4.43 -16.72
N GLY A 40 14.55 -5.63 -16.19
CA GLY A 40 15.07 -6.76 -16.96
C GLY A 40 16.41 -6.43 -17.62
N ASN A 41 16.50 -6.71 -18.91
CA ASN A 41 17.70 -6.45 -19.70
C ASN A 41 17.74 -5.04 -20.32
N GLY A 42 16.78 -4.17 -19.99
CA GLY A 42 16.64 -2.86 -20.59
C GLY A 42 16.36 -1.74 -19.60
N TRP A 43 15.84 -0.64 -20.12
CA TRP A 43 15.47 0.55 -19.38
C TRP A 43 13.99 0.88 -19.63
N ARG A 44 13.29 1.34 -18.60
CA ARG A 44 11.92 1.88 -18.69
C ARG A 44 11.94 3.36 -18.30
N SER A 45 11.09 4.16 -18.94
CA SER A 45 10.94 5.58 -18.59
C SER A 45 10.08 5.73 -17.32
N LEU A 46 10.48 6.67 -16.48
CA LEU A 46 9.59 7.24 -15.47
C LEU A 46 8.55 8.12 -16.16
N THR A 47 7.43 8.30 -15.49
CA THR A 47 6.40 9.31 -15.84
C THR A 47 6.40 10.41 -14.80
N SER A 48 5.99 11.62 -15.15
CA SER A 48 5.90 12.73 -14.22
C SER A 48 4.59 13.49 -14.34
N VAL A 49 4.14 14.05 -13.24
CA VAL A 49 3.01 14.98 -13.16
C VAL A 49 3.42 16.15 -12.29
N ASP A 50 3.16 17.37 -12.78
CA ASP A 50 3.34 18.58 -11.98
C ASP A 50 2.09 18.82 -11.14
N VAL A 51 2.31 19.04 -9.83
CA VAL A 51 1.26 19.30 -8.85
C VAL A 51 1.50 20.66 -8.25
N ASP A 52 0.55 21.55 -8.40
CA ASP A 52 0.54 22.86 -7.80
C ASP A 52 -0.09 22.79 -6.40
N VAL A 53 0.65 23.30 -5.42
CA VAL A 53 0.22 23.34 -4.01
C VAL A 53 0.19 24.79 -3.55
N ASP A 54 -0.99 25.24 -3.11
CA ASP A 54 -1.13 26.55 -2.50
C ASP A 54 -0.67 26.49 -1.04
N VAL A 55 0.35 27.28 -0.72
CA VAL A 55 0.96 27.35 0.61
C VAL A 55 0.77 28.75 1.20
N GLY A 56 0.32 28.81 2.42
CA GLY A 56 0.24 30.10 3.11
C GLY A 56 -0.84 30.20 4.17
N SER A 57 -1.08 31.44 4.59
CA SER A 57 -2.12 31.82 5.55
C SER A 57 -3.30 32.48 4.84
N GLU A 58 -4.41 32.70 5.56
CA GLU A 58 -5.63 33.38 5.06
C GLU A 58 -5.36 34.73 4.35
N ARG A 59 -4.23 35.38 4.62
CA ARG A 59 -3.88 36.69 4.07
C ARG A 59 -2.84 36.67 2.96
N LYS A 60 -2.15 35.55 2.74
CA LYS A 60 -1.12 35.45 1.71
C LYS A 60 -0.95 34.00 1.29
N LEU A 61 -1.42 33.71 0.09
CA LEU A 61 -1.19 32.42 -0.59
C LEU A 61 -0.06 32.59 -1.61
N SER A 62 0.74 31.56 -1.75
CA SER A 62 1.71 31.39 -2.84
C SER A 62 1.60 29.97 -3.36
N THR A 63 1.61 29.82 -4.68
CA THR A 63 1.59 28.50 -5.32
C THR A 63 3.02 28.00 -5.48
N THR A 64 3.27 26.76 -5.09
CA THR A 64 4.53 26.06 -5.33
C THR A 64 4.24 24.82 -6.16
N SER A 65 4.95 24.67 -7.28
CA SER A 65 4.83 23.52 -8.17
C SER A 65 5.85 22.46 -7.77
N HIS A 66 5.40 21.19 -7.71
CA HIS A 66 6.23 20.02 -7.44
C HIS A 66 6.03 18.98 -8.51
N THR A 67 7.13 18.46 -9.08
CA THR A 67 7.07 17.35 -10.01
C THR A 67 7.07 16.04 -9.25
N VAL A 68 6.00 15.26 -9.38
CA VAL A 68 5.88 13.90 -8.84
C VAL A 68 6.24 12.89 -9.91
N TRP A 69 7.27 12.10 -9.65
CA TRP A 69 7.72 11.04 -10.55
C TRP A 69 7.13 9.69 -10.15
N SER A 70 6.84 8.86 -11.16
CA SER A 70 6.30 7.51 -10.97
C SER A 70 6.97 6.51 -11.90
N SER A 71 7.16 5.30 -11.40
CA SER A 71 7.50 4.11 -12.18
C SER A 71 6.23 3.29 -12.44
N HIS A 72 6.34 2.16 -13.16
CA HIS A 72 5.23 1.22 -13.31
C HIS A 72 4.88 0.51 -11.98
N HIS A 73 5.77 0.55 -10.99
CA HIS A 73 5.48 0.05 -9.65
C HIS A 73 4.65 1.05 -8.82
N GLY A 74 4.69 2.35 -9.15
CA GLY A 74 4.00 3.41 -8.42
C GLY A 74 4.84 4.67 -8.28
N PRO A 75 4.37 5.66 -7.49
CA PRO A 75 5.07 6.91 -7.27
C PRO A 75 6.40 6.71 -6.54
N LEU A 76 7.38 7.57 -6.89
CA LEU A 76 8.66 7.60 -6.21
C LEU A 76 8.50 8.26 -4.84
N ILE A 77 9.20 7.71 -3.86
CA ILE A 77 9.24 8.23 -2.48
C ILE A 77 10.68 8.45 -2.04
N ALA A 78 10.87 9.41 -1.15
CA ALA A 78 12.13 9.61 -0.46
C ALA A 78 12.17 8.71 0.78
N LEU A 79 13.26 7.97 0.94
CA LEU A 79 13.58 7.18 2.14
C LEU A 79 14.93 7.66 2.70
N PRO A 80 14.95 8.76 3.44
CA PRO A 80 16.18 9.34 3.97
C PRO A 80 16.97 8.35 4.82
N GLY A 81 18.29 8.27 4.61
CA GLY A 81 19.19 7.38 5.36
C GLY A 81 19.17 5.91 4.91
N ILE A 82 18.37 5.54 3.90
CA ILE A 82 18.38 4.17 3.35
C ILE A 82 19.49 4.00 2.32
N THR A 83 19.76 5.01 1.50
CA THR A 83 20.88 5.01 0.54
C THR A 83 21.45 6.42 0.38
N GLU A 84 22.75 6.50 0.07
CA GLU A 84 23.44 7.73 -0.32
C GLU A 84 23.73 7.72 -1.84
N ASP A 85 23.44 6.60 -2.52
CA ASP A 85 23.64 6.49 -3.96
C ASP A 85 22.59 7.33 -4.72
N PRO A 86 23.01 8.33 -5.51
CA PRO A 86 22.10 9.23 -6.24
C PRO A 86 21.30 8.53 -7.35
N PHE A 87 21.72 7.33 -7.76
CA PHE A 87 21.03 6.54 -8.78
C PHE A 87 20.11 5.47 -8.20
N THR A 88 20.03 5.37 -6.88
CA THR A 88 19.05 4.49 -6.21
C THR A 88 17.87 5.30 -5.72
N VAL A 89 16.68 4.97 -6.21
CA VAL A 89 15.42 5.56 -5.78
C VAL A 89 14.41 4.48 -5.40
N PHE A 90 13.36 4.88 -4.72
CA PHE A 90 12.34 3.95 -4.23
C PHE A 90 10.96 4.31 -4.79
N ALA A 91 10.21 3.30 -5.21
CA ALA A 91 8.81 3.43 -5.57
C ALA A 91 7.94 2.68 -4.55
N ILE A 92 6.78 3.25 -4.23
CA ILE A 92 5.81 2.60 -3.33
C ILE A 92 4.65 2.02 -4.14
N ARG A 93 4.23 0.81 -3.81
CA ARG A 93 3.04 0.17 -4.38
C ARG A 93 2.13 -0.32 -3.27
N ASP A 94 0.87 0.09 -3.33
CA ASP A 94 -0.17 -0.32 -2.40
C ASP A 94 -1.19 -1.19 -3.14
N ALA A 95 -1.50 -2.36 -2.61
CA ALA A 95 -2.41 -3.31 -3.25
C ALA A 95 -3.88 -2.84 -3.29
N ASN A 96 -4.20 -1.77 -2.57
CA ASN A 96 -5.55 -1.21 -2.52
C ASN A 96 -5.60 0.25 -3.00
N ALA A 97 -4.56 0.73 -3.70
CA ALA A 97 -4.43 2.15 -4.09
C ALA A 97 -5.64 2.68 -4.87
N ASP A 98 -6.22 1.85 -5.75
CA ASP A 98 -7.33 2.25 -6.63
C ASP A 98 -8.70 2.05 -6.00
N ASN A 99 -8.78 1.51 -4.79
CA ASN A 99 -10.05 1.28 -4.10
C ASN A 99 -10.43 2.47 -3.20
N LEU A 100 -11.26 3.36 -3.73
CA LEU A 100 -11.70 4.58 -3.04
C LEU A 100 -13.04 4.40 -2.28
N HIS A 101 -13.52 3.18 -2.08
CA HIS A 101 -14.86 2.90 -1.54
C HIS A 101 -14.94 2.86 0.00
N VAL A 102 -13.94 3.32 0.73
CA VAL A 102 -13.89 3.26 2.21
C VAL A 102 -15.11 3.91 2.88
N MET A 103 -15.57 5.05 2.37
CA MET A 103 -16.74 5.72 2.93
C MET A 103 -18.02 4.93 2.69
N GLY A 104 -18.16 4.33 1.50
CA GLY A 104 -19.28 3.44 1.18
C GLY A 104 -19.30 2.19 2.05
N GLN A 105 -18.13 1.61 2.35
CA GLN A 105 -18.02 0.47 3.25
C GLN A 105 -18.48 0.83 4.67
N TRP A 106 -18.00 1.93 5.26
CA TRP A 106 -18.46 2.39 6.58
C TRP A 106 -19.95 2.67 6.62
N GLN A 107 -20.51 3.28 5.58
CA GLN A 107 -21.94 3.51 5.49
C GLN A 107 -22.73 2.19 5.47
N ALA A 108 -22.32 1.23 4.66
CA ALA A 108 -22.96 -0.08 4.58
C ALA A 108 -22.86 -0.85 5.91
N MET A 109 -21.71 -0.81 6.59
CA MET A 109 -21.54 -1.37 7.93
C MET A 109 -22.50 -0.75 8.94
N GLY A 110 -22.62 0.59 8.94
CA GLY A 110 -23.54 1.32 9.82
C GLY A 110 -25.02 1.05 9.57
N GLN A 111 -25.39 0.64 8.34
CA GLN A 111 -26.75 0.30 7.92
C GLN A 111 -27.08 -1.20 8.00
N ALA A 112 -26.11 -2.05 8.34
CA ALA A 112 -26.31 -3.49 8.43
C ALA A 112 -27.44 -3.87 9.39
N GLN A 113 -28.37 -4.72 8.94
CA GLN A 113 -29.51 -5.21 9.72
C GLN A 113 -29.21 -6.59 10.36
N SER A 114 -28.11 -7.22 9.96
CA SER A 114 -27.66 -8.53 10.42
C SER A 114 -26.14 -8.64 10.39
N MET A 115 -25.58 -9.67 11.01
CA MET A 115 -24.16 -9.99 10.89
C MET A 115 -23.79 -10.35 9.45
N ASP A 116 -24.70 -10.98 8.70
CA ASP A 116 -24.44 -11.32 7.29
C ASP A 116 -24.34 -10.06 6.42
N ASP A 117 -25.23 -9.08 6.58
CA ASP A 117 -25.12 -7.78 5.89
C ASP A 117 -23.79 -7.08 6.22
N PHE A 118 -23.37 -7.17 7.48
CA PHE A 118 -22.11 -6.57 7.93
C PHE A 118 -20.89 -7.23 7.27
N ILE A 119 -20.87 -8.57 7.22
CA ILE A 119 -19.82 -9.33 6.55
C ILE A 119 -19.83 -9.06 5.04
N ASP A 120 -21.00 -8.99 4.42
CA ASP A 120 -21.14 -8.72 2.99
C ASP A 120 -20.70 -7.30 2.62
N ALA A 121 -20.86 -6.32 3.51
CA ALA A 121 -20.26 -4.99 3.31
C ALA A 121 -18.73 -5.07 3.18
N HIS A 122 -18.04 -5.88 4.01
CA HIS A 122 -16.60 -6.09 3.89
C HIS A 122 -16.23 -6.78 2.58
N ARG A 123 -16.93 -7.82 2.17
CA ARG A 123 -16.68 -8.56 0.93
C ARG A 123 -16.88 -7.69 -0.31
N ARG A 124 -17.98 -6.93 -0.35
CA ARG A 124 -18.37 -6.12 -1.51
C ARG A 124 -17.45 -4.95 -1.75
N PHE A 125 -17.04 -4.24 -0.71
CA PHE A 125 -16.22 -3.04 -0.84
C PHE A 125 -14.72 -3.33 -0.77
N ASN A 126 -14.30 -4.20 0.14
CA ASN A 126 -12.90 -4.52 0.43
C ASN A 126 -11.99 -3.27 0.50
N ALA A 127 -12.50 -2.19 1.11
CA ALA A 127 -11.89 -0.87 1.06
C ALA A 127 -11.17 -0.47 2.36
N MET A 128 -10.98 -1.41 3.29
CA MET A 128 -10.35 -1.18 4.59
C MET A 128 -9.24 -2.22 4.87
N PRO A 129 -8.23 -2.33 3.98
CA PRO A 129 -7.22 -3.40 4.05
C PRO A 129 -6.19 -3.22 5.18
N TRP A 130 -6.26 -2.12 5.93
CA TRP A 130 -5.34 -1.82 7.03
C TRP A 130 -5.89 -2.18 8.41
N VAL A 131 -7.09 -2.75 8.49
CA VAL A 131 -7.72 -3.07 9.76
C VAL A 131 -8.16 -4.52 9.86
N ASN A 132 -8.07 -5.06 11.07
CA ASN A 132 -8.84 -6.20 11.51
C ASN A 132 -10.15 -5.70 12.11
N THR A 133 -11.25 -6.34 11.80
CA THR A 133 -12.56 -6.00 12.34
C THR A 133 -13.05 -7.11 13.23
N ILE A 134 -13.40 -6.79 14.49
CA ILE A 134 -14.12 -7.68 15.39
C ILE A 134 -15.55 -7.16 15.49
N ALA A 135 -16.52 -8.03 15.28
CA ALA A 135 -17.92 -7.65 15.34
C ALA A 135 -18.75 -8.67 16.14
N VAL A 136 -19.84 -8.19 16.74
CA VAL A 136 -20.81 -9.02 17.46
C VAL A 136 -22.22 -8.62 17.05
N GLY A 137 -23.02 -9.59 16.65
CA GLY A 137 -24.43 -9.43 16.33
C GLY A 137 -25.31 -9.52 17.56
N ARG A 138 -26.45 -8.86 17.53
CA ARG A 138 -27.47 -8.91 18.59
C ARG A 138 -27.93 -10.34 18.91
N GLU A 139 -27.89 -11.23 17.93
CA GLU A 139 -28.23 -12.66 18.02
C GLU A 139 -27.13 -13.51 18.70
N GLY A 140 -26.04 -12.90 19.16
CA GLY A 140 -24.92 -13.57 19.83
C GLY A 140 -23.86 -14.14 18.89
N ARG A 141 -23.99 -13.93 17.56
CA ARG A 141 -22.95 -14.31 16.58
C ARG A 141 -21.78 -13.31 16.65
N ALA A 142 -20.56 -13.82 16.67
CA ALA A 142 -19.34 -13.01 16.56
C ALA A 142 -18.59 -13.30 15.27
N ALA A 143 -17.85 -12.30 14.78
CA ALA A 143 -17.00 -12.42 13.61
C ALA A 143 -15.67 -11.69 13.84
N TYR A 144 -14.59 -12.28 13.32
CA TYR A 144 -13.31 -11.63 13.09
C TYR A 144 -13.08 -11.59 11.59
N ILE A 145 -12.79 -10.40 11.07
CA ILE A 145 -12.61 -10.16 9.64
C ILE A 145 -11.26 -9.47 9.44
N ASP A 146 -10.34 -10.14 8.74
CA ASP A 146 -9.16 -9.55 8.12
C ASP A 146 -9.30 -9.72 6.60
N ASN A 147 -9.73 -8.66 5.94
CA ASN A 147 -9.98 -8.65 4.49
C ASN A 147 -8.89 -7.85 3.78
N SER A 148 -7.64 -8.05 4.20
CA SER A 148 -6.48 -7.34 3.67
C SER A 148 -6.17 -7.78 2.25
N THR A 149 -5.98 -6.79 1.38
CA THR A 149 -5.46 -6.99 0.02
C THR A 149 -3.94 -6.91 0.04
N VAL A 150 -3.27 -7.90 -0.51
CA VAL A 150 -1.80 -7.97 -0.60
C VAL A 150 -1.36 -8.24 -2.04
N GLY A 151 -0.16 -7.79 -2.40
CA GLY A 151 0.40 -8.06 -3.72
C GLY A 151 0.69 -9.55 -3.94
N ALA A 152 0.29 -10.06 -5.09
CA ALA A 152 0.52 -11.46 -5.47
C ALA A 152 1.93 -11.64 -6.04
N LEU A 153 2.92 -11.85 -5.17
CA LEU A 153 4.29 -12.17 -5.57
C LEU A 153 4.43 -13.63 -6.00
N SER A 154 5.41 -13.88 -6.88
CA SER A 154 5.80 -15.25 -7.22
C SER A 154 6.55 -15.91 -6.06
N PRO A 155 6.56 -17.26 -5.94
CA PRO A 155 7.39 -17.96 -4.96
C PRO A 155 8.88 -17.60 -5.09
N GLU A 156 9.36 -17.40 -6.31
CA GLU A 156 10.74 -17.01 -6.62
C GLU A 156 11.04 -15.62 -6.10
N ALA A 157 10.15 -14.65 -6.31
CA ALA A 157 10.29 -13.28 -5.77
C ALA A 157 10.33 -13.27 -4.24
N ILE A 158 9.51 -14.11 -3.60
CA ILE A 158 9.49 -14.25 -2.14
C ILE A 158 10.82 -14.85 -1.65
N ALA A 159 11.32 -15.91 -2.32
CA ALA A 159 12.57 -16.55 -1.95
C ALA A 159 13.78 -15.61 -2.11
N ASP A 160 13.84 -14.85 -3.21
CA ASP A 160 14.87 -13.84 -3.44
C ASP A 160 14.84 -12.74 -2.37
N TRP A 161 13.66 -12.20 -2.08
CA TRP A 161 13.49 -11.22 -1.03
C TRP A 161 13.94 -11.76 0.34
N GLN A 162 13.56 -13.00 0.71
CA GLN A 162 13.99 -13.63 1.95
C GLN A 162 15.51 -13.80 2.04
N ALA A 163 16.15 -14.20 0.93
CA ALA A 163 17.60 -14.31 0.85
C ALA A 163 18.28 -12.94 1.04
N ARG A 164 17.79 -11.88 0.42
CA ARG A 164 18.29 -10.51 0.58
C ARG A 164 18.14 -10.00 2.01
N VAL A 165 16.98 -10.19 2.63
CA VAL A 165 16.74 -9.82 4.03
C VAL A 165 17.68 -10.57 4.97
N SER A 166 17.95 -11.85 4.69
CA SER A 166 18.86 -12.66 5.52
C SER A 166 20.33 -12.26 5.36
N ALA A 167 20.72 -11.77 4.18
CA ALA A 167 22.10 -11.41 3.85
C ALA A 167 22.46 -9.96 4.23
N ASP A 168 21.47 -9.04 4.30
CA ASP A 168 21.69 -7.62 4.56
C ASP A 168 21.06 -7.19 5.89
N PRO A 169 21.88 -6.90 6.93
CA PRO A 169 21.39 -6.47 8.24
C PRO A 169 20.53 -5.20 8.19
N ARG A 170 20.72 -4.30 7.18
CA ARG A 170 19.93 -3.11 6.99
C ARG A 170 18.51 -3.49 6.53
N GLN A 171 18.38 -4.37 5.54
CA GLN A 171 17.08 -4.86 5.10
C GLN A 171 16.36 -5.65 6.19
N GLN A 172 17.10 -6.43 6.97
CA GLN A 172 16.56 -7.12 8.14
C GLN A 172 15.99 -6.13 9.16
N PHE A 173 16.74 -5.07 9.50
CA PHE A 173 16.26 -4.03 10.41
C PHE A 173 15.00 -3.33 9.88
N LEU A 174 14.95 -2.98 8.58
CA LEU A 174 13.79 -2.35 7.96
C LEU A 174 12.56 -3.26 7.99
N TYR A 175 12.75 -4.56 7.76
CA TYR A 175 11.64 -5.52 7.83
C TYR A 175 11.17 -5.78 9.25
N LEU A 176 12.08 -6.14 10.16
CA LEU A 176 11.73 -6.51 11.53
C LEU A 176 11.30 -5.30 12.37
N GLY A 177 11.97 -4.16 12.21
CA GLY A 177 11.72 -2.96 13.00
C GLY A 177 10.61 -2.06 12.45
N GLN A 178 10.48 -1.97 11.12
CA GLN A 178 9.54 -1.04 10.45
C GLN A 178 8.47 -1.77 9.63
N GLY A 179 8.56 -3.09 9.50
CA GLY A 179 7.62 -3.88 8.69
C GLY A 179 7.71 -3.63 7.18
N LEU A 180 8.79 -3.01 6.69
CA LEU A 180 8.97 -2.66 5.29
C LEU A 180 9.43 -3.86 4.49
N VAL A 181 8.75 -4.13 3.38
CA VAL A 181 9.16 -5.12 2.37
C VAL A 181 9.76 -4.35 1.21
N ILE A 182 11.07 -4.55 0.95
CA ILE A 182 11.78 -3.90 -0.15
C ILE A 182 12.15 -4.95 -1.19
N LEU A 183 11.60 -4.81 -2.39
CA LEU A 183 11.82 -5.68 -3.54
C LEU A 183 12.82 -5.04 -4.51
N ASP A 184 13.45 -5.86 -5.35
CA ASP A 184 14.28 -5.40 -6.45
C ASP A 184 13.40 -5.03 -7.65
N GLY A 185 13.24 -3.74 -7.90
CA GLY A 185 12.40 -3.23 -8.99
C GLY A 185 13.01 -3.38 -10.38
N SER A 186 14.25 -3.88 -10.49
CA SER A 186 14.84 -4.20 -11.77
C SER A 186 14.43 -5.58 -12.30
N GLN A 187 13.86 -6.44 -11.44
CA GLN A 187 13.49 -7.82 -11.75
C GLN A 187 12.04 -7.94 -12.20
N PRO A 188 11.74 -8.32 -13.45
CA PRO A 188 10.36 -8.54 -13.90
C PRO A 188 9.61 -9.60 -13.09
N GLY A 189 10.31 -10.59 -12.54
CA GLY A 189 9.74 -11.63 -11.68
C GLY A 189 9.25 -11.12 -10.32
N HIS A 190 9.64 -9.89 -9.92
CA HIS A 190 9.17 -9.24 -8.69
C HIS A 190 7.90 -8.40 -8.90
N ASP A 191 7.43 -8.24 -10.14
CA ASP A 191 6.15 -7.60 -10.40
C ASP A 191 5.01 -8.42 -9.77
N TRP A 192 3.99 -7.73 -9.28
CA TRP A 192 2.78 -8.43 -8.83
C TRP A 192 2.12 -9.11 -10.01
N ARG A 193 1.78 -10.38 -9.82
CA ARG A 193 1.01 -11.13 -10.81
C ARG A 193 -0.43 -10.60 -10.83
N ASP A 194 -0.98 -10.51 -12.02
CA ASP A 194 -2.41 -10.28 -12.16
C ASP A 194 -3.16 -11.54 -11.66
N THR A 195 -3.98 -11.38 -10.63
CA THR A 195 -4.81 -12.46 -10.06
C THR A 195 -6.26 -12.35 -10.50
N SER A 196 -6.58 -11.46 -11.45
CA SER A 196 -7.92 -11.22 -11.97
C SER A 196 -8.36 -12.19 -13.08
N SER A 197 -7.70 -13.34 -13.23
CA SER A 197 -8.09 -14.42 -14.17
C SER A 197 -8.84 -15.53 -13.48
#